data_9387b181251a5206d01d56c8478e8bde
#
_entry.id   9387b181251a5206d01d56c8478e8bde
#
_cell.length_a   1.000
_cell.length_b   1.000
_cell.length_c   1.000
_cell.angle_alpha   90.00
_cell.angle_beta   90.00
_cell.angle_gamma   90.00
#
_symmetry.space_group_name_H-M   'P 1'
#
loop_
_entity.id
_entity.type
_entity.pdbx_description
1 polymer ?
#
loop_
_entity_poly.entity_id
_entity_poly.type
_entity_poly.pdbx_seq_one_letter_code
_entity_poly.pdbx_strand_id
1 'polypeptide(L)'
;MYTNKEIWNVSYPIFLGLLAQNIINVTDTAFLGRVGEVELGASAMGGLFYICVFTIAFGFSIGSQILIARRNGEGRYKDVGPVMIQGGTFLLGLAVLMFGLTHLLAPSVVRLLISSDSIFDATMEFLNWRIFGFFFAFINVMFCALYIGITRTKVLTMNAVVMALVNVLLDYILIFGKFGMPEMGIKGAAIASVMAEAASLAFFLIYTYAKVDFKKFGLNHWQKIDFSLLGRILSISCFTMVQYFLAMTTWFVFFIAIERLGQRELAIANIVRSIYIVMLIPVQALSTTTNSLVSNLIGAGGIAHVMRLIWRIARMSFFIMIVCVAIVVLFPHAMLSVYTNEQALLVESVPSLYVIAVAMVIASVANVYFNAISGTGNTQAALILEMGTLVFYTLYILWIGMVVKAPVSVCFSIEVVYYSLLLLSSVIYLKKAKWQNKKI
;
A
#
# COMPACT_ATOMS: atom_id res chain seq x y z
N MET A 1 17.74 11.40 19.30
CA MET A 1 16.29 11.13 19.45
C MET A 1 15.54 12.01 18.45
N TYR A 2 14.68 11.45 17.61
CA TYR A 2 13.97 12.23 16.59
C TYR A 2 12.99 13.22 17.20
N THR A 3 13.01 14.46 16.70
CA THR A 3 12.05 15.54 17.03
C THR A 3 10.76 15.39 16.20
N ASN A 4 9.68 16.08 16.60
CA ASN A 4 8.43 16.10 15.81
C ASN A 4 8.67 16.65 14.39
N LYS A 5 9.57 17.64 14.25
CA LYS A 5 9.92 18.22 12.94
C LYS A 5 10.61 17.21 12.04
N GLU A 6 11.53 16.42 12.59
CA GLU A 6 12.22 15.36 11.83
C GLU A 6 11.28 14.24 11.42
N ILE A 7 10.38 13.80 12.33
CA ILE A 7 9.33 12.82 12.01
C ILE A 7 8.45 13.35 10.86
N TRP A 8 8.00 14.60 10.97
CA TRP A 8 7.17 15.24 9.95
C TRP A 8 7.90 15.37 8.60
N ASN A 9 9.16 15.74 8.61
CA ASN A 9 9.98 15.84 7.39
C ASN A 9 10.12 14.51 6.64
N VAL A 10 10.04 13.38 7.35
CA VAL A 10 10.04 12.06 6.72
C VAL A 10 8.64 11.64 6.29
N SER A 11 7.60 11.89 7.11
CA SER A 11 6.23 11.43 6.86
C SER A 11 5.51 12.22 5.78
N TYR A 12 5.68 13.55 5.78
CA TYR A 12 4.95 14.43 4.86
C TYR A 12 5.19 14.13 3.39
N PRO A 13 6.43 13.87 2.93
CA PRO A 13 6.65 13.47 1.54
C PRO A 13 6.07 12.10 1.19
N ILE A 14 6.04 11.16 2.15
CA ILE A 14 5.38 9.86 1.95
C ILE A 14 3.87 10.05 1.83
N PHE A 15 3.27 10.89 2.68
CA PHE A 15 1.86 11.25 2.61
C PHE A 15 1.50 11.84 1.23
N LEU A 16 2.27 12.80 0.73
CA LEU A 16 2.04 13.38 -0.59
C LEU A 16 2.20 12.36 -1.72
N GLY A 17 3.15 11.43 -1.59
CA GLY A 17 3.33 10.34 -2.54
C GLY A 17 2.11 9.43 -2.63
N LEU A 18 1.56 9.01 -1.48
CA LEU A 18 0.35 8.19 -1.40
C LEU A 18 -0.90 8.95 -1.89
N LEU A 19 -0.99 10.24 -1.60
CA LEU A 19 -2.08 11.08 -2.09
C LEU A 19 -2.05 11.19 -3.63
N ALA A 20 -0.89 11.43 -4.22
CA ALA A 20 -0.72 11.49 -5.66
C ALA A 20 -1.08 10.15 -6.33
N GLN A 21 -0.70 9.02 -5.73
CA GLN A 21 -1.09 7.70 -6.21
C GLN A 21 -2.62 7.50 -6.19
N ASN A 22 -3.28 7.99 -5.14
CA ASN A 22 -4.75 7.95 -5.07
C ASN A 22 -5.40 8.82 -6.14
N ILE A 23 -4.85 10.00 -6.43
CA ILE A 23 -5.31 10.89 -7.51
C ILE A 23 -5.19 10.19 -8.87
N ILE A 24 -4.09 9.50 -9.15
CA ILE A 24 -3.91 8.70 -10.37
C ILE A 24 -5.07 7.70 -10.50
N ASN A 25 -5.30 6.88 -9.46
CA ASN A 25 -6.35 5.86 -9.49
C ASN A 25 -7.76 6.46 -9.74
N VAL A 26 -8.05 7.61 -9.13
CA VAL A 26 -9.33 8.31 -9.35
C VAL A 26 -9.44 8.85 -10.77
N THR A 27 -8.36 9.39 -11.33
CA THR A 27 -8.34 9.93 -12.70
C THR A 27 -8.51 8.81 -13.73
N ASP A 28 -7.79 7.70 -13.58
CA ASP A 28 -7.92 6.53 -14.46
C ASP A 28 -9.37 6.02 -14.48
N THR A 29 -9.97 5.87 -13.29
CA THR A 29 -11.36 5.45 -13.13
C THR A 29 -12.34 6.45 -13.80
N ALA A 30 -12.13 7.75 -13.62
CA ALA A 30 -12.97 8.79 -14.19
C ALA A 30 -12.86 8.84 -15.72
N PHE A 31 -11.68 8.64 -16.29
CA PHE A 31 -11.48 8.61 -17.74
C PHE A 31 -12.09 7.36 -18.36
N LEU A 32 -11.85 6.18 -17.79
CA LEU A 32 -12.44 4.94 -18.30
C LEU A 32 -13.96 4.86 -18.12
N GLY A 33 -14.50 5.47 -17.07
CA GLY A 33 -15.95 5.62 -16.91
C GLY A 33 -16.62 6.48 -17.99
N ARG A 34 -15.85 7.35 -18.68
CA ARG A 34 -16.35 8.09 -19.87
C ARG A 34 -16.24 7.32 -21.16
N VAL A 35 -15.41 6.29 -21.22
CA VAL A 35 -15.30 5.40 -22.38
C VAL A 35 -16.48 4.44 -22.40
N GLY A 36 -16.76 3.74 -21.29
CA GLY A 36 -17.86 2.82 -21.19
C GLY A 36 -17.89 2.01 -19.89
N GLU A 37 -19.03 1.38 -19.63
CA GLU A 37 -19.24 0.53 -18.45
C GLU A 37 -18.39 -0.75 -18.52
N VAL A 38 -18.18 -1.29 -19.71
CA VAL A 38 -17.37 -2.49 -19.95
C VAL A 38 -15.91 -2.22 -19.61
N GLU A 39 -15.36 -1.11 -20.11
CA GLU A 39 -13.98 -0.69 -19.88
C GLU A 39 -13.75 -0.36 -18.40
N LEU A 40 -14.71 0.30 -17.75
CA LEU A 40 -14.65 0.59 -16.33
C LEU A 40 -14.64 -0.69 -15.49
N GLY A 41 -15.53 -1.63 -15.77
CA GLY A 41 -15.57 -2.93 -15.09
C GLY A 41 -14.31 -3.77 -15.33
N ALA A 42 -13.83 -3.79 -16.57
CA ALA A 42 -12.63 -4.50 -16.96
C ALA A 42 -11.35 -3.94 -16.28
N SER A 43 -11.22 -2.61 -16.22
CA SER A 43 -10.09 -1.97 -15.55
C SER A 43 -10.08 -2.22 -14.04
N ALA A 44 -11.27 -2.26 -13.41
CA ALA A 44 -11.39 -2.63 -12.01
C ALA A 44 -10.90 -4.05 -11.74
N MET A 45 -11.33 -5.03 -12.56
CA MET A 45 -10.92 -6.43 -12.42
C MET A 45 -9.44 -6.64 -12.75
N GLY A 46 -8.96 -6.05 -13.85
CA GLY A 46 -7.54 -6.12 -14.23
C GLY A 46 -6.63 -5.40 -13.24
N GLY A 47 -7.05 -4.24 -12.73
CA GLY A 47 -6.33 -3.49 -11.69
C GLY A 47 -6.23 -4.28 -10.39
N LEU A 48 -7.30 -4.96 -10.00
CA LEU A 48 -7.34 -5.82 -8.83
C LEU A 48 -6.35 -6.99 -8.94
N PHE A 49 -6.32 -7.66 -10.08
CA PHE A 49 -5.35 -8.71 -10.38
C PHE A 49 -3.92 -8.18 -10.29
N TYR A 50 -3.66 -7.03 -10.90
CA TYR A 50 -2.35 -6.38 -10.87
C TYR A 50 -1.90 -6.06 -9.43
N ILE A 51 -2.79 -5.49 -8.62
CA ILE A 51 -2.50 -5.15 -7.21
C ILE A 51 -2.17 -6.41 -6.39
N CYS A 52 -2.89 -7.52 -6.59
CA CYS A 52 -2.59 -8.77 -5.89
C CYS A 52 -1.15 -9.25 -6.15
N VAL A 53 -0.69 -9.17 -7.39
CA VAL A 53 0.70 -9.52 -7.74
C VAL A 53 1.69 -8.48 -7.20
N PHE A 54 1.36 -7.19 -7.31
CA PHE A 54 2.19 -6.09 -6.84
C PHE A 54 2.43 -6.13 -5.33
N THR A 55 1.45 -6.56 -4.52
CA THR A 55 1.61 -6.65 -3.05
C THR A 55 2.74 -7.57 -2.61
N ILE A 56 3.09 -8.56 -3.43
CA ILE A 56 4.23 -9.47 -3.17
C ILE A 56 5.54 -8.67 -3.22
N ALA A 57 5.75 -7.90 -4.29
CA ALA A 57 6.94 -7.05 -4.45
C ALA A 57 6.96 -5.92 -3.40
N PHE A 58 5.81 -5.35 -3.09
CA PHE A 58 5.68 -4.33 -2.05
C PHE A 58 6.08 -4.90 -0.68
N GLY A 59 5.59 -6.08 -0.31
CA GLY A 59 5.97 -6.76 0.93
C GLY A 59 7.47 -7.05 1.00
N PHE A 60 8.10 -7.46 -0.12
CA PHE A 60 9.54 -7.63 -0.21
C PHE A 60 10.29 -6.32 0.02
N SER A 61 9.82 -5.22 -0.56
CA SER A 61 10.45 -3.90 -0.42
C SER A 61 10.43 -3.39 1.02
N ILE A 62 9.37 -3.68 1.79
CA ILE A 62 9.30 -3.33 3.22
C ILE A 62 10.39 -4.04 4.03
N GLY A 63 10.62 -5.33 3.79
CA GLY A 63 11.72 -6.06 4.45
C GLY A 63 13.09 -5.49 4.08
N SER A 64 13.30 -5.15 2.82
CA SER A 64 14.52 -4.47 2.35
C SER A 64 14.68 -3.08 2.99
N GLN A 65 13.60 -2.31 3.12
CA GLN A 65 13.58 -1.01 3.79
C GLN A 65 14.03 -1.10 5.24
N ILE A 66 13.57 -2.12 5.98
CA ILE A 66 13.97 -2.35 7.38
C ILE A 66 15.48 -2.55 7.46
N LEU A 67 16.05 -3.37 6.59
CA LEU A 67 17.48 -3.66 6.57
C LEU A 67 18.30 -2.42 6.16
N ILE A 68 17.89 -1.70 5.13
CA ILE A 68 18.50 -0.43 4.70
C ILE A 68 18.47 0.58 5.86
N ALA A 69 17.34 0.74 6.52
CA ALA A 69 17.18 1.65 7.66
C ALA A 69 18.10 1.26 8.83
N ARG A 70 18.26 -0.03 9.09
CA ARG A 70 19.16 -0.53 10.11
C ARG A 70 20.62 -0.21 9.78
N ARG A 71 21.07 -0.49 8.55
CA ARG A 71 22.45 -0.17 8.10
C ARG A 71 22.72 1.33 8.11
N ASN A 72 21.74 2.13 7.71
CA ASN A 72 21.84 3.59 7.76
C ASN A 72 21.99 4.09 9.21
N GLY A 73 21.22 3.55 10.15
CA GLY A 73 21.32 3.88 11.57
C GLY A 73 22.65 3.45 12.21
N GLU A 74 23.19 2.29 11.82
CA GLU A 74 24.50 1.78 12.26
C GLU A 74 25.68 2.60 11.69
N GLY A 75 25.43 3.56 10.79
CA GLY A 75 26.49 4.28 10.06
C GLY A 75 27.19 3.43 9.00
N ARG A 76 26.70 2.22 8.73
CA ARG A 76 27.23 1.29 7.73
C ARG A 76 26.67 1.60 6.35
N TYR A 77 26.88 2.82 5.91
CA TYR A 77 26.30 3.33 4.67
C TYR A 77 26.67 2.52 3.44
N LYS A 78 27.91 1.98 3.38
CA LYS A 78 28.41 1.17 2.26
C LYS A 78 27.64 -0.15 2.07
N ASP A 79 26.97 -0.63 3.12
CA ASP A 79 26.18 -1.86 3.08
C ASP A 79 24.75 -1.63 2.56
N VAL A 80 24.34 -0.38 2.36
CA VAL A 80 23.03 -0.02 1.81
C VAL A 80 22.94 -0.39 0.33
N GLY A 81 23.97 -0.08 -0.45
CA GLY A 81 24.03 -0.39 -1.89
C GLY A 81 23.90 -1.88 -2.21
N PRO A 82 24.65 -2.76 -1.54
CA PRO A 82 24.47 -4.20 -1.68
C PRO A 82 23.03 -4.67 -1.46
N VAL A 83 22.33 -4.18 -0.42
CA VAL A 83 20.91 -4.53 -0.16
C VAL A 83 20.03 -4.04 -1.31
N MET A 84 20.26 -2.80 -1.78
CA MET A 84 19.51 -2.22 -2.90
C MET A 84 19.71 -3.01 -4.19
N ILE A 85 20.95 -3.37 -4.53
CA ILE A 85 21.29 -4.08 -5.77
C ILE A 85 20.76 -5.53 -5.72
N GLN A 86 21.00 -6.26 -4.61
CA GLN A 86 20.53 -7.64 -4.46
C GLN A 86 19.00 -7.71 -4.44
N GLY A 87 18.37 -6.80 -3.70
CA GLY A 87 16.89 -6.71 -3.64
C GLY A 87 16.28 -6.35 -5.01
N GLY A 88 16.88 -5.38 -5.71
CA GLY A 88 16.45 -5.00 -7.06
C GLY A 88 16.61 -6.14 -8.07
N THR A 89 17.74 -6.87 -8.03
CA THR A 89 17.97 -8.04 -8.89
C THR A 89 16.95 -9.15 -8.60
N PHE A 90 16.66 -9.42 -7.34
CA PHE A 90 15.62 -10.38 -6.95
C PHE A 90 14.24 -9.96 -7.47
N LEU A 91 13.87 -8.69 -7.27
CA LEU A 91 12.57 -8.18 -7.74
C LEU A 91 12.47 -8.17 -9.26
N LEU A 92 13.57 -7.93 -9.99
CA LEU A 92 13.56 -8.05 -11.44
C LEU A 92 13.32 -9.51 -11.87
N GLY A 93 14.00 -10.47 -11.23
CA GLY A 93 13.75 -11.90 -11.47
C GLY A 93 12.31 -12.30 -11.13
N LEU A 94 11.77 -11.76 -10.02
CA LEU A 94 10.38 -11.96 -9.65
C LEU A 94 9.41 -11.33 -10.66
N ALA A 95 9.75 -10.16 -11.22
CA ALA A 95 8.94 -9.52 -12.27
C ALA A 95 8.86 -10.39 -13.53
N VAL A 96 10.00 -10.99 -13.97
CA VAL A 96 10.01 -11.94 -15.09
C VAL A 96 9.13 -13.15 -14.79
N LEU A 97 9.24 -13.72 -13.59
CA LEU A 97 8.44 -14.87 -13.16
C LEU A 97 6.95 -14.51 -13.14
N MET A 98 6.58 -13.40 -12.52
CA MET A 98 5.18 -12.96 -12.41
C MET A 98 4.61 -12.56 -13.77
N PHE A 99 5.39 -11.97 -14.66
CA PHE A 99 5.00 -11.71 -16.04
C PHE A 99 4.63 -13.01 -16.76
N GLY A 100 5.48 -14.02 -16.70
CA GLY A 100 5.24 -15.34 -17.31
C GLY A 100 4.03 -16.05 -16.69
N LEU A 101 3.96 -16.10 -15.36
CA LEU A 101 2.84 -16.74 -14.65
C LEU A 101 1.52 -16.02 -14.92
N THR A 102 1.51 -14.70 -14.95
CA THR A 102 0.29 -13.94 -15.26
C THR A 102 -0.15 -14.21 -16.69
N HIS A 103 0.78 -14.20 -17.65
CA HIS A 103 0.44 -14.50 -19.06
C HIS A 103 -0.18 -15.89 -19.23
N LEU A 104 0.30 -16.89 -18.47
CA LEU A 104 -0.20 -18.26 -18.52
C LEU A 104 -1.51 -18.46 -17.74
N LEU A 105 -1.65 -17.85 -16.57
CA LEU A 105 -2.73 -18.14 -15.63
C LEU A 105 -3.88 -17.13 -15.69
N ALA A 106 -3.63 -15.88 -16.10
CA ALA A 106 -4.66 -14.84 -16.11
C ALA A 106 -5.90 -15.23 -16.92
N PRO A 107 -5.82 -15.84 -18.13
CA PRO A 107 -7.00 -16.24 -18.86
C PRO A 107 -7.92 -17.16 -18.06
N SER A 108 -7.34 -18.16 -17.38
CA SER A 108 -8.10 -19.13 -16.60
C SER A 108 -8.67 -18.51 -15.32
N VAL A 109 -7.87 -17.69 -14.62
CA VAL A 109 -8.30 -17.05 -13.36
C VAL A 109 -9.37 -15.99 -13.64
N VAL A 110 -9.17 -15.15 -14.63
CA VAL A 110 -10.13 -14.11 -15.02
C VAL A 110 -11.45 -14.73 -15.50
N ARG A 111 -11.38 -15.83 -16.29
CA ARG A 111 -12.58 -16.55 -16.74
C ARG A 111 -13.38 -17.19 -15.62
N LEU A 112 -12.71 -17.62 -14.55
CA LEU A 112 -13.38 -18.13 -13.36
C LEU A 112 -14.17 -17.03 -12.60
N LEU A 113 -13.70 -15.79 -12.68
CA LEU A 113 -14.26 -14.66 -11.94
C LEU A 113 -15.28 -13.85 -12.76
N ILE A 114 -15.17 -13.86 -14.10
CA ILE A 114 -15.97 -13.03 -15.01
C ILE A 114 -16.81 -13.90 -15.93
N SER A 115 -18.13 -13.77 -15.83
CA SER A 115 -19.08 -14.51 -16.67
C SER A 115 -19.35 -13.79 -18.01
N SER A 116 -19.20 -12.46 -18.08
CA SER A 116 -19.43 -11.66 -19.29
C SER A 116 -18.25 -11.74 -20.24
N ASP A 117 -18.51 -12.15 -21.50
CA ASP A 117 -17.47 -12.24 -22.54
C ASP A 117 -16.86 -10.88 -22.84
N SER A 118 -17.68 -9.81 -22.94
CA SER A 118 -17.20 -8.46 -23.24
C SER A 118 -16.27 -7.90 -22.15
N ILE A 119 -16.60 -8.12 -20.87
CA ILE A 119 -15.75 -7.70 -19.75
C ILE A 119 -14.49 -8.56 -19.69
N PHE A 120 -14.60 -9.86 -19.99
CA PHE A 120 -13.44 -10.75 -20.04
C PHE A 120 -12.44 -10.29 -21.10
N ASP A 121 -12.89 -10.06 -22.35
CA ASP A 121 -12.03 -9.65 -23.45
C ASP A 121 -11.36 -8.31 -23.16
N ALA A 122 -12.11 -7.33 -22.66
CA ALA A 122 -11.55 -6.03 -22.25
C ALA A 122 -10.57 -6.15 -21.08
N THR A 123 -10.81 -7.03 -20.09
CA THR A 123 -9.89 -7.30 -18.99
C THR A 123 -8.59 -7.93 -19.49
N MET A 124 -8.70 -8.88 -20.42
CA MET A 124 -7.51 -9.51 -21.02
C MET A 124 -6.72 -8.51 -21.87
N GLU A 125 -7.38 -7.64 -22.62
CA GLU A 125 -6.72 -6.57 -23.37
C GLU A 125 -5.97 -5.62 -22.43
N PHE A 126 -6.58 -5.21 -21.32
CA PHE A 126 -5.93 -4.40 -20.27
C PHE A 126 -4.72 -5.10 -19.68
N LEU A 127 -4.88 -6.36 -19.23
CA LEU A 127 -3.80 -7.11 -18.57
C LEU A 127 -2.63 -7.38 -19.50
N ASN A 128 -2.86 -7.71 -20.78
CA ASN A 128 -1.81 -7.98 -21.76
C ASN A 128 -0.80 -6.82 -21.89
N TRP A 129 -1.24 -5.59 -21.65
CA TRP A 129 -0.35 -4.42 -21.64
C TRP A 129 0.08 -4.04 -20.22
N ARG A 130 -0.82 -4.14 -19.25
CA ARG A 130 -0.55 -3.71 -17.87
C ARG A 130 0.55 -4.51 -17.18
N ILE A 131 0.69 -5.80 -17.48
CA ILE A 131 1.70 -6.68 -16.87
C ILE A 131 3.15 -6.26 -17.19
N PHE A 132 3.41 -5.53 -18.28
CA PHE A 132 4.72 -4.93 -18.54
C PHE A 132 5.12 -3.95 -17.43
N GLY A 133 4.17 -3.39 -16.72
CA GLY A 133 4.40 -2.55 -15.55
C GLY A 133 5.15 -3.23 -14.41
N PHE A 134 5.11 -4.56 -14.29
CA PHE A 134 5.85 -5.27 -13.25
C PHE A 134 7.35 -4.98 -13.29
N PHE A 135 7.93 -4.87 -14.47
CA PHE A 135 9.36 -4.57 -14.63
C PHE A 135 9.76 -3.21 -14.06
N PHE A 136 8.88 -2.24 -14.13
CA PHE A 136 9.11 -0.89 -13.62
C PHE A 136 8.65 -0.75 -12.17
N ALA A 137 7.43 -1.19 -11.85
CA ALA A 137 6.82 -1.05 -10.53
C ALA A 137 7.63 -1.77 -9.45
N PHE A 138 8.14 -2.97 -9.72
CA PHE A 138 8.93 -3.74 -8.75
C PHE A 138 10.26 -3.08 -8.42
N ILE A 139 10.89 -2.45 -9.39
CA ILE A 139 12.12 -1.67 -9.14
C ILE A 139 11.78 -0.34 -8.46
N ASN A 140 10.67 0.31 -8.83
CA ASN A 140 10.22 1.54 -8.18
C ASN A 140 10.00 1.36 -6.67
N VAL A 141 9.36 0.26 -6.22
CA VAL A 141 9.19 0.03 -4.77
C VAL A 141 10.53 -0.21 -4.07
N MET A 142 11.54 -0.73 -4.77
CA MET A 142 12.88 -0.87 -4.19
C MET A 142 13.56 0.49 -4.00
N PHE A 143 13.39 1.44 -4.94
CA PHE A 143 13.84 2.83 -4.75
C PHE A 143 13.09 3.52 -3.61
N CYS A 144 11.77 3.29 -3.49
CA CYS A 144 11.01 3.77 -2.33
C CYS A 144 11.60 3.25 -1.03
N ALA A 145 11.90 1.95 -0.95
CA ALA A 145 12.53 1.32 0.21
C ALA A 145 13.90 1.95 0.54
N LEU A 146 14.71 2.24 -0.49
CA LEU A 146 15.99 2.93 -0.32
C LEU A 146 15.79 4.30 0.32
N TYR A 147 14.97 5.16 -0.30
CA TYR A 147 14.82 6.55 0.14
C TYR A 147 14.11 6.69 1.49
N ILE A 148 13.15 5.81 1.79
CA ILE A 148 12.50 5.76 3.11
C ILE A 148 13.51 5.25 4.16
N GLY A 149 14.26 4.19 3.82
CA GLY A 149 15.26 3.61 4.71
C GLY A 149 16.38 4.57 5.11
N ILE A 150 16.89 5.37 4.17
CA ILE A 150 17.90 6.41 4.44
C ILE A 150 17.30 7.75 4.87
N THR A 151 15.98 7.81 5.12
CA THR A 151 15.24 9.00 5.57
C THR A 151 15.29 10.21 4.62
N ARG A 152 15.50 9.99 3.31
CA ARG A 152 15.53 11.03 2.27
C ARG A 152 14.25 11.04 1.44
N THR A 153 13.10 11.20 2.07
CA THR A 153 11.78 10.96 1.49
C THR A 153 11.27 12.05 0.53
N LYS A 154 11.86 13.24 0.51
CA LYS A 154 11.46 14.34 -0.40
C LYS A 154 11.42 13.93 -1.88
N VAL A 155 12.31 13.03 -2.29
CA VAL A 155 12.34 12.50 -3.65
C VAL A 155 11.06 11.74 -4.02
N LEU A 156 10.41 11.12 -3.04
CA LEU A 156 9.16 10.38 -3.27
C LEU A 156 8.02 11.29 -3.73
N THR A 157 7.91 12.49 -3.14
CA THR A 157 6.94 13.49 -3.59
C THR A 157 7.24 13.94 -5.03
N MET A 158 8.50 14.24 -5.34
CA MET A 158 8.90 14.66 -6.69
C MET A 158 8.58 13.56 -7.71
N ASN A 159 8.93 12.31 -7.37
CA ASN A 159 8.63 11.15 -8.20
C ASN A 159 7.13 10.95 -8.41
N ALA A 160 6.34 11.06 -7.35
CA ALA A 160 4.89 10.92 -7.42
C ALA A 160 4.24 12.00 -8.32
N VAL A 161 4.74 13.23 -8.28
CA VAL A 161 4.29 14.31 -9.18
C VAL A 161 4.64 13.98 -10.62
N VAL A 162 5.87 13.55 -10.90
CA VAL A 162 6.28 13.12 -12.26
C VAL A 162 5.41 12.00 -12.77
N MET A 163 5.20 10.96 -11.96
CA MET A 163 4.39 9.82 -12.32
C MET A 163 2.93 10.23 -12.60
N ALA A 164 2.34 11.08 -11.75
CA ALA A 164 0.97 11.55 -11.91
C ALA A 164 0.80 12.39 -13.18
N LEU A 165 1.73 13.33 -13.44
CA LEU A 165 1.67 14.16 -14.64
C LEU A 165 1.78 13.32 -15.92
N VAL A 166 2.72 12.36 -15.97
CA VAL A 166 2.89 11.49 -17.13
C VAL A 166 1.66 10.61 -17.32
N ASN A 167 1.13 10.01 -16.24
CA ASN A 167 -0.06 9.16 -16.32
C ASN A 167 -1.27 9.94 -16.84
N VAL A 168 -1.66 11.05 -16.18
CA VAL A 168 -2.84 11.84 -16.58
C VAL A 168 -2.73 12.36 -18.02
N LEU A 169 -1.54 12.82 -18.42
CA LEU A 169 -1.30 13.29 -19.78
C LEU A 169 -1.45 12.18 -20.80
N LEU A 170 -0.82 11.03 -20.56
CA LEU A 170 -0.87 9.89 -21.48
C LEU A 170 -2.25 9.22 -21.50
N ASP A 171 -2.96 9.16 -20.38
CA ASP A 171 -4.34 8.70 -20.34
C ASP A 171 -5.22 9.56 -21.24
N TYR A 172 -5.13 10.89 -21.13
CA TYR A 172 -5.90 11.79 -21.98
C TYR A 172 -5.57 11.61 -23.46
N ILE A 173 -4.31 11.38 -23.81
CA ILE A 173 -3.85 11.22 -25.19
C ILE A 173 -4.29 9.86 -25.75
N LEU A 174 -4.01 8.77 -25.02
CA LEU A 174 -4.15 7.41 -25.54
C LEU A 174 -5.57 6.86 -25.38
N ILE A 175 -6.27 7.19 -24.30
CA ILE A 175 -7.66 6.74 -24.11
C ILE A 175 -8.55 7.40 -25.16
N PHE A 176 -8.43 8.73 -25.36
CA PHE A 176 -9.33 9.50 -26.21
C PHE A 176 -8.77 9.82 -27.61
N GLY A 177 -7.59 9.31 -27.96
CA GLY A 177 -7.02 9.51 -29.31
C GLY A 177 -6.70 10.96 -29.63
N LYS A 178 -6.08 11.71 -28.71
CA LYS A 178 -5.74 13.11 -28.92
C LYS A 178 -4.35 13.29 -29.54
N PHE A 179 -4.07 14.47 -30.07
CA PHE A 179 -2.79 14.83 -30.69
C PHE A 179 -2.35 13.91 -31.83
N GLY A 180 -3.28 13.34 -32.60
CA GLY A 180 -3.00 12.48 -33.74
C GLY A 180 -2.73 11.01 -33.39
N MET A 181 -2.85 10.64 -32.13
CA MET A 181 -2.79 9.23 -31.69
C MET A 181 -4.15 8.55 -31.93
N PRO A 182 -4.17 7.23 -32.23
CA PRO A 182 -5.41 6.49 -32.31
C PRO A 182 -6.10 6.40 -30.94
N GLU A 183 -7.43 6.36 -30.93
CA GLU A 183 -8.21 6.09 -29.73
C GLU A 183 -8.00 4.62 -29.33
N MET A 184 -7.45 4.40 -28.13
CA MET A 184 -7.08 3.07 -27.64
C MET A 184 -7.97 2.60 -26.48
N GLY A 185 -8.85 3.44 -25.94
CA GLY A 185 -9.73 3.08 -24.83
C GLY A 185 -8.96 2.45 -23.64
N ILE A 186 -9.41 1.27 -23.19
CA ILE A 186 -8.83 0.55 -22.05
C ILE A 186 -7.36 0.14 -22.27
N LYS A 187 -6.97 -0.21 -23.47
CA LYS A 187 -5.59 -0.49 -23.84
C LYS A 187 -4.70 0.74 -23.63
N GLY A 188 -5.22 1.94 -23.99
CA GLY A 188 -4.56 3.21 -23.79
C GLY A 188 -4.27 3.48 -22.32
N ALA A 189 -5.21 3.22 -21.42
CA ALA A 189 -5.04 3.33 -19.98
C ALA A 189 -3.96 2.41 -19.45
N ALA A 190 -3.92 1.15 -19.88
CA ALA A 190 -2.89 0.20 -19.49
C ALA A 190 -1.50 0.67 -19.92
N ILE A 191 -1.33 1.11 -21.16
CA ILE A 191 -0.05 1.62 -21.69
C ILE A 191 0.37 2.89 -20.95
N ALA A 192 -0.55 3.85 -20.70
CA ALA A 192 -0.26 5.08 -19.98
C ALA A 192 0.25 4.80 -18.56
N SER A 193 -0.37 3.87 -17.83
CA SER A 193 0.07 3.46 -16.50
C SER A 193 1.47 2.84 -16.53
N VAL A 194 1.76 1.97 -17.51
CA VAL A 194 3.10 1.36 -17.67
C VAL A 194 4.16 2.43 -17.99
N MET A 195 3.84 3.38 -18.87
CA MET A 195 4.76 4.47 -19.22
C MET A 195 4.98 5.42 -18.04
N ALA A 196 3.96 5.67 -17.22
CA ALA A 196 4.10 6.45 -15.99
C ALA A 196 5.03 5.76 -14.97
N GLU A 197 4.92 4.43 -14.82
CA GLU A 197 5.83 3.64 -13.99
C GLU A 197 7.27 3.64 -14.55
N ALA A 198 7.43 3.58 -15.88
CA ALA A 198 8.73 3.72 -16.53
C ALA A 198 9.34 5.12 -16.34
N ALA A 199 8.53 6.18 -16.45
CA ALA A 199 8.98 7.54 -16.18
C ALA A 199 9.37 7.73 -14.71
N SER A 200 8.63 7.12 -13.78
CA SER A 200 8.99 7.05 -12.36
C SER A 200 10.35 6.40 -12.15
N LEU A 201 10.60 5.26 -12.78
CA LEU A 201 11.90 4.59 -12.69
C LEU A 201 13.03 5.45 -13.27
N ALA A 202 12.80 6.05 -14.45
CA ALA A 202 13.78 6.94 -15.07
C ALA A 202 14.09 8.14 -14.15
N PHE A 203 13.08 8.74 -13.52
CA PHE A 203 13.26 9.80 -12.54
C PHE A 203 14.12 9.34 -11.35
N PHE A 204 13.83 8.17 -10.76
CA PHE A 204 14.62 7.65 -9.65
C PHE A 204 16.07 7.39 -10.05
N LEU A 205 16.32 6.83 -11.23
CA LEU A 205 17.68 6.59 -11.74
C LEU A 205 18.44 7.90 -11.92
N ILE A 206 17.84 8.88 -12.60
CA ILE A 206 18.43 10.21 -12.85
C ILE A 206 18.70 10.93 -11.53
N TYR A 207 17.72 10.98 -10.63
CA TYR A 207 17.86 11.64 -9.35
C TYR A 207 18.94 10.99 -8.50
N THR A 208 18.96 9.65 -8.45
CA THR A 208 19.96 8.89 -7.69
C THR A 208 21.35 9.17 -8.24
N TYR A 209 21.54 9.13 -9.56
CA TYR A 209 22.80 9.46 -10.19
C TYR A 209 23.29 10.88 -9.89
N ALA A 210 22.37 11.85 -9.93
CA ALA A 210 22.71 13.28 -9.77
C ALA A 210 22.89 13.74 -8.31
N LYS A 211 22.20 13.10 -7.33
CA LYS A 211 22.06 13.62 -5.96
C LYS A 211 22.53 12.66 -4.85
N VAL A 212 22.81 11.40 -5.18
CA VAL A 212 23.24 10.42 -4.18
C VAL A 212 24.74 10.14 -4.35
N ASP A 213 25.46 10.16 -3.25
CA ASP A 213 26.88 9.78 -3.23
C ASP A 213 26.99 8.25 -3.33
N PHE A 214 27.31 7.78 -4.52
CA PHE A 214 27.45 6.35 -4.85
C PHE A 214 28.54 5.66 -4.01
N LYS A 215 29.66 6.35 -3.73
CA LYS A 215 30.76 5.80 -2.93
C LYS A 215 30.34 5.65 -1.49
N LYS A 216 29.61 6.64 -0.96
CA LYS A 216 29.13 6.63 0.42
C LYS A 216 28.19 5.45 0.67
N PHE A 217 27.25 5.21 -0.24
CA PHE A 217 26.22 4.18 -0.11
C PHE A 217 26.58 2.83 -0.75
N GLY A 218 27.79 2.68 -1.30
CA GLY A 218 28.24 1.42 -1.91
C GLY A 218 27.47 1.03 -3.20
N LEU A 219 26.95 2.03 -3.93
CA LEU A 219 26.22 1.84 -5.18
C LEU A 219 27.13 1.84 -6.41
N ASN A 220 28.42 2.11 -6.23
CA ASN A 220 29.40 2.31 -7.31
C ASN A 220 29.97 1.02 -7.90
N HIS A 221 29.66 -0.13 -7.34
CA HIS A 221 30.12 -1.43 -7.82
C HIS A 221 28.95 -2.38 -7.97
N TRP A 222 28.81 -2.95 -9.18
CA TRP A 222 27.91 -4.07 -9.39
C TRP A 222 28.51 -5.30 -8.69
N GLN A 223 27.86 -5.74 -7.63
CA GLN A 223 28.31 -6.92 -6.90
C GLN A 223 27.69 -8.18 -7.49
N LYS A 224 28.48 -9.27 -7.48
CA LYS A 224 27.92 -10.60 -7.78
C LYS A 224 26.80 -10.92 -6.81
N ILE A 225 25.87 -11.78 -7.23
CA ILE A 225 24.79 -12.22 -6.35
C ILE A 225 25.39 -12.89 -5.11
N ASP A 226 25.12 -12.31 -3.94
CA ASP A 226 25.49 -12.86 -2.65
C ASP A 226 24.26 -13.54 -2.06
N PHE A 227 24.21 -14.86 -2.15
CA PHE A 227 23.11 -15.68 -1.64
C PHE A 227 22.96 -15.57 -0.12
N SER A 228 24.05 -15.27 0.62
CA SER A 228 23.99 -15.06 2.06
C SER A 228 23.23 -13.77 2.39
N LEU A 229 23.56 -12.67 1.70
CA LEU A 229 22.87 -11.39 1.86
C LEU A 229 21.41 -11.51 1.37
N LEU A 230 21.18 -12.13 0.22
CA LEU A 230 19.83 -12.36 -0.31
C LEU A 230 18.99 -13.21 0.65
N GLY A 231 19.55 -14.28 1.22
CA GLY A 231 18.90 -15.09 2.24
C GLY A 231 18.53 -14.27 3.48
N ARG A 232 19.37 -13.32 3.89
CA ARG A 232 19.08 -12.40 5.00
C ARG A 232 17.95 -11.43 4.64
N ILE A 233 17.94 -10.86 3.44
CA ILE A 233 16.84 -10.01 2.96
C ILE A 233 15.54 -10.82 2.97
N LEU A 234 15.54 -12.01 2.39
CA LEU A 234 14.38 -12.89 2.31
C LEU A 234 13.87 -13.33 3.69
N SER A 235 14.76 -13.58 4.65
CA SER A 235 14.37 -13.97 6.01
C SER A 235 13.55 -12.89 6.74
N ILE A 236 13.63 -11.64 6.30
CA ILE A 236 12.83 -10.52 6.81
C ILE A 236 11.62 -10.29 5.89
N SER A 237 11.85 -10.29 4.58
CA SER A 237 10.86 -9.91 3.58
C SER A 237 9.79 -10.98 3.35
N CYS A 238 10.11 -12.26 3.48
CA CYS A 238 9.14 -13.35 3.29
C CYS A 238 7.90 -13.18 4.19
N PHE A 239 8.11 -12.82 5.45
CA PHE A 239 7.01 -12.60 6.39
C PHE A 239 6.17 -11.38 6.02
N THR A 240 6.78 -10.30 5.56
CA THR A 240 6.03 -9.11 5.09
C THR A 240 5.30 -9.37 3.76
N MET A 241 5.88 -10.16 2.85
CA MET A 241 5.19 -10.59 1.61
C MET A 241 3.90 -11.36 1.93
N VAL A 242 4.00 -12.37 2.80
CA VAL A 242 2.84 -13.17 3.23
C VAL A 242 1.81 -12.30 3.97
N GLN A 243 2.27 -11.41 4.84
CA GLN A 243 1.45 -10.49 5.60
C GLN A 243 0.57 -9.61 4.70
N TYR A 244 1.16 -8.91 3.72
CA TYR A 244 0.41 -8.05 2.80
C TYR A 244 -0.55 -8.84 1.92
N PHE A 245 -0.15 -10.03 1.47
CA PHE A 245 -1.02 -10.90 0.69
C PHE A 245 -2.24 -11.37 1.49
N LEU A 246 -2.04 -11.80 2.74
CA LEU A 246 -3.14 -12.23 3.61
C LEU A 246 -4.09 -11.09 3.96
N ALA A 247 -3.55 -9.91 4.29
CA ALA A 247 -4.36 -8.73 4.57
C ALA A 247 -5.26 -8.38 3.38
N MET A 248 -4.70 -8.40 2.16
CA MET A 248 -5.47 -8.14 0.94
C MET A 248 -6.56 -9.20 0.71
N THR A 249 -6.23 -10.48 0.87
CA THR A 249 -7.18 -11.58 0.73
C THR A 249 -8.33 -11.47 1.74
N THR A 250 -8.04 -11.14 3.00
CA THR A 250 -9.05 -10.99 4.04
C THR A 250 -10.01 -9.85 3.73
N TRP A 251 -9.49 -8.78 3.16
CA TRP A 251 -10.33 -7.65 2.73
C TRP A 251 -11.32 -8.04 1.61
N PHE A 252 -10.92 -8.94 0.69
CA PHE A 252 -11.85 -9.52 -0.28
C PHE A 252 -12.97 -10.33 0.38
N VAL A 253 -12.65 -11.11 1.41
CA VAL A 253 -13.67 -11.89 2.15
C VAL A 253 -14.75 -10.98 2.73
N PHE A 254 -14.38 -9.79 3.21
CA PHE A 254 -15.34 -8.79 3.68
C PHE A 254 -16.33 -8.41 2.57
N PHE A 255 -15.84 -8.06 1.37
CA PHE A 255 -16.72 -7.65 0.27
C PHE A 255 -17.59 -8.80 -0.25
N ILE A 256 -17.09 -10.03 -0.29
CA ILE A 256 -17.90 -11.20 -0.63
C ILE A 256 -19.02 -11.41 0.38
N ALA A 257 -18.76 -11.22 1.68
CA ALA A 257 -19.78 -11.34 2.71
C ALA A 257 -20.86 -10.24 2.57
N ILE A 258 -20.46 -9.01 2.24
CA ILE A 258 -21.41 -7.90 2.03
C ILE A 258 -22.22 -8.10 0.73
N GLU A 259 -21.63 -8.59 -0.36
CA GLU A 259 -22.33 -8.87 -1.61
C GLU A 259 -23.51 -9.83 -1.40
N ARG A 260 -23.35 -10.82 -0.51
CA ARG A 260 -24.44 -11.76 -0.17
C ARG A 260 -25.58 -11.17 0.63
N LEU A 261 -25.40 -9.98 1.22
CA LEU A 261 -26.48 -9.25 1.89
C LEU A 261 -27.39 -8.56 0.86
N GLY A 262 -26.84 -8.07 -0.25
CA GLY A 262 -27.59 -7.43 -1.33
C GLY A 262 -26.77 -6.39 -2.10
N GLN A 263 -27.32 -5.97 -3.23
CA GLN A 263 -26.69 -4.97 -4.10
C GLN A 263 -26.62 -3.59 -3.45
N ARG A 264 -27.65 -3.24 -2.68
CA ARG A 264 -27.73 -1.96 -1.97
C ARG A 264 -26.69 -1.88 -0.86
N GLU A 265 -26.54 -2.95 -0.10
CA GLU A 265 -25.54 -3.10 0.97
C GLU A 265 -24.12 -3.01 0.40
N LEU A 266 -23.90 -3.61 -0.76
CA LEU A 266 -22.61 -3.54 -1.46
C LEU A 266 -22.33 -2.10 -1.94
N ALA A 267 -23.33 -1.37 -2.43
CA ALA A 267 -23.18 0.03 -2.82
C ALA A 267 -22.79 0.91 -1.62
N ILE A 268 -23.48 0.74 -0.47
CA ILE A 268 -23.13 1.44 0.79
C ILE A 268 -21.68 1.13 1.17
N ALA A 269 -21.29 -0.14 1.17
CA ALA A 269 -19.95 -0.55 1.54
C ALA A 269 -18.88 0.06 0.61
N ASN A 270 -19.12 0.14 -0.70
CA ASN A 270 -18.19 0.73 -1.65
C ASN A 270 -18.01 2.25 -1.44
N ILE A 271 -19.08 2.98 -1.15
CA ILE A 271 -19.02 4.42 -0.87
C ILE A 271 -18.21 4.67 0.40
N VAL A 272 -18.54 3.96 1.48
CA VAL A 272 -17.85 4.09 2.78
C VAL A 272 -16.38 3.69 2.65
N ARG A 273 -16.07 2.64 1.89
CA ARG A 273 -14.71 2.21 1.57
C ARG A 273 -13.89 3.30 0.91
N SER A 274 -14.48 4.04 -0.02
CA SER A 274 -13.77 5.10 -0.74
C SER A 274 -13.30 6.20 0.22
N ILE A 275 -14.13 6.59 1.18
CA ILE A 275 -13.75 7.53 2.24
C ILE A 275 -12.71 6.90 3.17
N TYR A 276 -12.89 5.64 3.56
CA TYR A 276 -11.96 4.89 4.40
C TYR A 276 -10.53 4.84 3.82
N ILE A 277 -10.39 4.58 2.52
CA ILE A 277 -9.08 4.56 1.83
C ILE A 277 -8.39 5.94 1.93
N VAL A 278 -9.12 7.03 1.71
CA VAL A 278 -8.56 8.38 1.82
C VAL A 278 -8.11 8.68 3.25
N MET A 279 -8.90 8.29 4.25
CA MET A 279 -8.55 8.44 5.67
C MET A 279 -7.34 7.59 6.07
N LEU A 280 -7.09 6.46 5.41
CA LEU A 280 -5.91 5.62 5.68
C LEU A 280 -4.60 6.25 5.21
N ILE A 281 -4.60 7.16 4.25
CA ILE A 281 -3.37 7.73 3.66
C ILE A 281 -2.43 8.34 4.73
N PRO A 282 -2.87 9.25 5.62
CA PRO A 282 -2.01 9.79 6.67
C PRO A 282 -1.54 8.71 7.67
N VAL A 283 -2.37 7.72 7.96
CA VAL A 283 -2.02 6.60 8.84
C VAL A 283 -0.90 5.77 8.22
N GLN A 284 -1.00 5.42 6.95
CA GLN A 284 0.02 4.66 6.23
C GLN A 284 1.35 5.42 6.14
N ALA A 285 1.32 6.73 5.90
CA ALA A 285 2.51 7.55 5.85
C ALA A 285 3.27 7.53 7.19
N LEU A 286 2.57 7.72 8.31
CA LEU A 286 3.17 7.69 9.65
C LEU A 286 3.60 6.29 10.06
N SER A 287 2.88 5.26 9.66
CA SER A 287 3.23 3.86 9.91
C SER A 287 4.50 3.45 9.18
N THR A 288 4.63 3.80 7.91
CA THR A 288 5.85 3.58 7.11
C THR A 288 7.03 4.34 7.69
N THR A 289 6.80 5.58 8.12
CA THR A 289 7.81 6.39 8.84
C THR A 289 8.24 5.71 10.13
N THR A 290 7.31 5.17 10.91
CA THR A 290 7.60 4.46 12.16
C THR A 290 8.50 3.25 11.91
N ASN A 291 8.16 2.44 10.92
CA ASN A 291 8.95 1.27 10.52
C ASN A 291 10.42 1.66 10.25
N SER A 292 10.65 2.68 9.43
CA SER A 292 11.98 3.15 9.08
C SER A 292 12.73 3.80 10.26
N LEU A 293 12.08 4.72 10.99
CA LEU A 293 12.75 5.44 12.08
C LEU A 293 13.06 4.53 13.28
N VAL A 294 12.22 3.55 13.58
CA VAL A 294 12.51 2.54 14.62
C VAL A 294 13.74 1.73 14.24
N SER A 295 13.81 1.24 12.98
CA SER A 295 14.96 0.47 12.51
C SER A 295 16.26 1.31 12.52
N ASN A 296 16.21 2.56 12.05
CA ASN A 296 17.32 3.50 12.12
C ASN A 296 17.78 3.76 13.56
N LEU A 297 16.83 4.00 14.48
CA LEU A 297 17.13 4.31 15.88
C LEU A 297 17.79 3.12 16.59
N ILE A 298 17.34 1.90 16.32
CA ILE A 298 17.96 0.69 16.86
C ILE A 298 19.36 0.52 16.28
N GLY A 299 19.55 0.75 14.98
CA GLY A 299 20.87 0.73 14.33
C GLY A 299 21.84 1.73 14.95
N ALA A 300 21.37 2.91 15.31
CA ALA A 300 22.16 3.94 16.01
C ALA A 300 22.39 3.64 17.51
N GLY A 301 22.00 2.46 18.01
CA GLY A 301 22.16 2.10 19.42
C GLY A 301 21.13 2.74 20.36
N GLY A 302 20.13 3.45 19.85
CA GLY A 302 19.14 4.19 20.63
C GLY A 302 17.97 3.35 21.15
N ILE A 303 18.17 2.08 21.48
CA ILE A 303 17.13 1.12 21.87
C ILE A 303 16.24 1.65 23.00
N ALA A 304 16.83 2.27 24.03
CA ALA A 304 16.10 2.84 25.16
C ALA A 304 15.08 3.94 24.77
N HIS A 305 15.22 4.53 23.58
CA HIS A 305 14.35 5.61 23.11
C HIS A 305 13.27 5.16 22.13
N VAL A 306 13.26 3.88 21.74
CA VAL A 306 12.32 3.34 20.75
C VAL A 306 10.88 3.51 21.20
N MET A 307 10.52 3.12 22.42
CA MET A 307 9.14 3.26 22.93
C MET A 307 8.68 4.72 22.98
N ARG A 308 9.60 5.64 23.31
CA ARG A 308 9.30 7.07 23.31
C ARG A 308 9.07 7.61 21.89
N LEU A 309 9.84 7.11 20.91
CA LEU A 309 9.64 7.45 19.51
C LEU A 309 8.26 6.95 19.02
N ILE A 310 7.93 5.67 19.28
CA ILE A 310 6.64 5.08 18.89
C ILE A 310 5.49 5.89 19.49
N TRP A 311 5.52 6.18 20.77
CA TRP A 311 4.46 6.98 21.43
C TRP A 311 4.32 8.38 20.83
N ARG A 312 5.44 9.02 20.46
CA ARG A 312 5.45 10.35 19.84
C ARG A 312 4.78 10.31 18.48
N ILE A 313 5.11 9.32 17.62
CA ILE A 313 4.51 9.18 16.28
C ILE A 313 3.04 8.79 16.43
N ALA A 314 2.69 7.88 17.34
CA ALA A 314 1.30 7.49 17.59
C ALA A 314 0.43 8.68 18.02
N ARG A 315 0.97 9.56 18.88
CA ARG A 315 0.29 10.80 19.28
C ARG A 315 0.08 11.75 18.10
N MET A 316 1.08 11.90 17.22
CA MET A 316 0.94 12.72 16.01
C MET A 316 -0.13 12.12 15.08
N SER A 317 -0.11 10.80 14.86
CA SER A 317 -1.10 10.10 14.05
C SER A 317 -2.51 10.24 14.61
N PHE A 318 -2.67 10.10 15.92
CA PHE A 318 -3.93 10.28 16.62
C PHE A 318 -4.52 11.68 16.41
N PHE A 319 -3.72 12.75 16.62
CA PHE A 319 -4.23 14.11 16.45
C PHE A 319 -4.60 14.44 15.01
N ILE A 320 -3.81 13.99 14.03
CA ILE A 320 -4.14 14.14 12.61
C ILE A 320 -5.47 13.42 12.31
N MET A 321 -5.62 12.20 12.81
CA MET A 321 -6.85 11.43 12.59
C MET A 321 -8.07 12.05 13.27
N ILE A 322 -7.91 12.61 14.46
CA ILE A 322 -9.04 13.34 15.13
C ILE A 322 -9.54 14.49 14.25
N VAL A 323 -8.64 15.23 13.59
CA VAL A 323 -9.04 16.29 12.67
C VAL A 323 -9.78 15.72 11.46
N CYS A 324 -9.26 14.63 10.84
CA CYS A 324 -9.95 13.97 9.73
C CYS A 324 -11.32 13.43 10.11
N VAL A 325 -11.43 12.78 11.26
CA VAL A 325 -12.68 12.24 11.79
C VAL A 325 -13.67 13.36 12.11
N ALA A 326 -13.22 14.48 12.69
CA ALA A 326 -14.08 15.63 12.96
C ALA A 326 -14.70 16.17 11.65
N ILE A 327 -13.95 16.26 10.56
CA ILE A 327 -14.46 16.68 9.25
C ILE A 327 -15.54 15.71 8.76
N VAL A 328 -15.28 14.40 8.83
CA VAL A 328 -16.21 13.36 8.37
C VAL A 328 -17.48 13.33 9.21
N VAL A 329 -17.37 13.48 10.54
CA VAL A 329 -18.53 13.44 11.45
C VAL A 329 -19.36 14.71 11.38
N LEU A 330 -18.73 15.87 11.21
CA LEU A 330 -19.44 17.16 11.11
C LEU A 330 -20.11 17.36 9.74
N PHE A 331 -19.53 16.79 8.68
CA PHE A 331 -20.00 16.97 7.31
C PHE A 331 -20.23 15.64 6.57
N PRO A 332 -20.96 14.65 7.14
CA PRO A 332 -21.08 13.31 6.55
C PRO A 332 -21.75 13.35 5.18
N HIS A 333 -22.81 14.14 5.01
CA HIS A 333 -23.51 14.25 3.72
C HIS A 333 -22.61 14.87 2.64
N ALA A 334 -21.80 15.87 2.97
CA ALA A 334 -20.87 16.47 2.02
C ALA A 334 -19.79 15.48 1.57
N MET A 335 -19.28 14.64 2.48
CA MET A 335 -18.31 13.60 2.14
C MET A 335 -18.90 12.50 1.27
N LEU A 336 -20.12 12.06 1.58
CA LEU A 336 -20.81 11.02 0.83
C LEU A 336 -21.32 11.50 -0.53
N SER A 337 -21.76 12.77 -0.65
CA SER A 337 -22.26 13.35 -1.89
C SER A 337 -21.23 13.45 -3.01
N VAL A 338 -19.93 13.33 -2.68
CA VAL A 338 -18.86 13.20 -3.68
C VAL A 338 -19.01 11.91 -4.51
N TYR A 339 -19.62 10.87 -3.93
CA TYR A 339 -19.69 9.52 -4.52
C TYR A 339 -21.08 9.16 -5.04
N THR A 340 -22.15 9.77 -4.55
CA THR A 340 -23.53 9.51 -5.00
C THR A 340 -24.42 10.71 -4.84
N ASN A 341 -25.38 10.87 -5.76
CA ASN A 341 -26.45 11.88 -5.69
C ASN A 341 -27.77 11.31 -5.12
N GLU A 342 -27.85 10.01 -4.87
CA GLU A 342 -29.03 9.34 -4.36
C GLU A 342 -29.21 9.61 -2.86
N GLN A 343 -30.21 10.41 -2.51
CA GLN A 343 -30.45 10.85 -1.13
C GLN A 343 -30.68 9.69 -0.14
N ALA A 344 -31.39 8.65 -0.58
CA ALA A 344 -31.67 7.48 0.26
C ALA A 344 -30.34 6.74 0.59
N LEU A 345 -29.47 6.57 -0.41
CA LEU A 345 -28.18 5.91 -0.23
C LEU A 345 -27.23 6.73 0.66
N LEU A 346 -27.28 8.06 0.55
CA LEU A 346 -26.55 8.96 1.45
C LEU A 346 -26.92 8.73 2.91
N VAL A 347 -28.22 8.76 3.22
CA VAL A 347 -28.72 8.59 4.59
C VAL A 347 -28.37 7.22 5.16
N GLU A 348 -28.51 6.16 4.36
CA GLU A 348 -28.21 4.79 4.77
C GLU A 348 -26.71 4.52 4.97
N SER A 349 -25.84 5.29 4.31
CA SER A 349 -24.39 5.17 4.46
C SER A 349 -23.83 5.83 5.73
N VAL A 350 -24.53 6.81 6.32
CA VAL A 350 -24.06 7.57 7.48
C VAL A 350 -23.73 6.68 8.70
N PRO A 351 -24.55 5.71 9.12
CA PRO A 351 -24.20 4.84 10.25
C PRO A 351 -22.91 4.07 10.05
N SER A 352 -22.68 3.53 8.83
CA SER A 352 -21.45 2.83 8.48
C SER A 352 -20.23 3.77 8.51
N LEU A 353 -20.41 5.01 8.05
CA LEU A 353 -19.37 6.03 8.08
C LEU A 353 -18.94 6.38 9.50
N TYR A 354 -19.88 6.47 10.44
CA TYR A 354 -19.57 6.73 11.86
C TYR A 354 -18.81 5.57 12.52
N VAL A 355 -19.16 4.32 12.19
CA VAL A 355 -18.42 3.14 12.67
C VAL A 355 -16.98 3.16 12.15
N ILE A 356 -16.78 3.47 10.87
CA ILE A 356 -15.43 3.61 10.29
C ILE A 356 -14.68 4.78 10.92
N ALA A 357 -15.34 5.91 11.22
CA ALA A 357 -14.71 7.03 11.89
C ALA A 357 -14.11 6.62 13.24
N VAL A 358 -14.85 5.85 14.04
CA VAL A 358 -14.35 5.28 15.31
C VAL A 358 -13.19 4.32 15.07
N ALA A 359 -13.31 3.41 14.08
CA ALA A 359 -12.25 2.47 13.72
C ALA A 359 -10.96 3.20 13.33
N MET A 360 -11.06 4.30 12.59
CA MET A 360 -9.91 5.07 12.12
C MET A 360 -9.13 5.75 13.24
N VAL A 361 -9.80 6.20 14.30
CA VAL A 361 -9.12 6.73 15.49
C VAL A 361 -8.24 5.65 16.12
N ILE A 362 -8.75 4.42 16.26
CA ILE A 362 -8.00 3.30 16.80
C ILE A 362 -6.89 2.88 15.81
N ALA A 363 -7.21 2.80 14.53
CA ALA A 363 -6.28 2.45 13.46
C ALA A 363 -5.06 3.36 13.42
N SER A 364 -5.25 4.67 13.66
CA SER A 364 -4.17 5.66 13.66
C SER A 364 -3.07 5.37 14.69
N VAL A 365 -3.41 4.78 15.81
CA VAL A 365 -2.49 4.35 16.85
C VAL A 365 -2.02 2.90 16.60
N ALA A 366 -2.95 2.01 16.29
CA ALA A 366 -2.68 0.58 16.10
C ALA A 366 -1.62 0.33 15.01
N ASN A 367 -1.76 0.97 13.85
CA ASN A 367 -0.82 0.81 12.74
C ASN A 367 0.59 1.31 13.08
N VAL A 368 0.73 2.37 13.88
CA VAL A 368 2.04 2.87 14.34
C VAL A 368 2.72 1.84 15.23
N TYR A 369 2.03 1.30 16.23
CA TYR A 369 2.57 0.28 17.12
C TYR A 369 2.90 -1.02 16.36
N PHE A 370 2.04 -1.43 15.46
CA PHE A 370 2.22 -2.62 14.65
C PHE A 370 3.43 -2.51 13.71
N ASN A 371 3.54 -1.41 12.97
CA ASN A 371 4.68 -1.16 12.08
C ASN A 371 6.00 -0.97 12.83
N ALA A 372 5.94 -0.55 14.10
CA ALA A 372 7.11 -0.53 14.95
C ALA A 372 7.68 -1.93 15.21
N ILE A 373 6.82 -2.96 15.35
CA ILE A 373 7.27 -4.35 15.51
C ILE A 373 8.09 -4.79 14.29
N SER A 374 7.57 -4.54 13.08
CA SER A 374 8.29 -4.81 11.84
C SER A 374 9.62 -4.03 11.78
N GLY A 375 9.61 -2.75 12.20
CA GLY A 375 10.80 -1.90 12.28
C GLY A 375 11.89 -2.39 13.27
N THR A 376 11.52 -3.20 14.28
CA THR A 376 12.53 -3.88 15.10
C THR A 376 13.30 -4.96 14.35
N GLY A 377 12.85 -5.37 13.16
CA GLY A 377 13.35 -6.49 12.38
C GLY A 377 12.65 -7.82 12.70
N ASN A 378 11.66 -7.83 13.59
CA ASN A 378 10.90 -9.03 13.92
C ASN A 378 9.60 -9.14 13.11
N THR A 379 9.77 -9.25 11.79
CA THR A 379 8.65 -9.35 10.83
C THR A 379 7.87 -10.65 10.99
N GLN A 380 8.52 -11.72 11.48
CA GLN A 380 7.85 -12.97 11.83
C GLN A 380 6.82 -12.77 12.95
N ALA A 381 7.17 -12.05 14.00
CA ALA A 381 6.25 -11.74 15.08
C ALA A 381 5.09 -10.85 14.59
N ALA A 382 5.38 -9.86 13.73
CA ALA A 382 4.34 -9.05 13.12
C ALA A 382 3.35 -9.91 12.32
N LEU A 383 3.83 -10.82 11.49
CA LEU A 383 2.98 -11.76 10.75
C LEU A 383 2.10 -12.62 11.68
N ILE A 384 2.68 -13.19 12.73
CA ILE A 384 1.93 -14.04 13.67
C ILE A 384 0.81 -13.27 14.37
N LEU A 385 1.11 -12.03 14.82
CA LEU A 385 0.12 -11.17 15.45
C LEU A 385 -1.01 -10.82 14.48
N GLU A 386 -0.66 -10.46 13.24
CA GLU A 386 -1.65 -10.13 12.22
C GLU A 386 -2.46 -11.36 11.79
N MET A 387 -1.85 -12.52 11.59
CA MET A 387 -2.58 -13.76 11.30
C MET A 387 -3.64 -14.05 12.36
N GLY A 388 -3.30 -13.91 13.64
CA GLY A 388 -4.26 -14.09 14.73
C GLY A 388 -5.45 -13.11 14.62
N THR A 389 -5.19 -11.86 14.32
CA THR A 389 -6.25 -10.85 14.14
C THR A 389 -7.06 -11.08 12.86
N LEU A 390 -6.43 -11.50 11.76
CA LEU A 390 -7.11 -11.78 10.49
C LEU A 390 -7.99 -13.03 10.55
N VAL A 391 -7.58 -14.07 11.28
CA VAL A 391 -8.44 -15.23 11.53
C VAL A 391 -9.70 -14.80 12.28
N PHE A 392 -9.54 -14.00 13.33
CA PHE A 392 -10.68 -13.45 14.06
C PHE A 392 -11.56 -12.55 13.18
N TYR A 393 -10.95 -11.71 12.36
CA TYR A 393 -11.64 -10.87 11.37
C TYR A 393 -12.51 -11.71 10.44
N THR A 394 -11.92 -12.76 9.85
CA THR A 394 -12.61 -13.64 8.91
C THR A 394 -13.79 -14.37 9.56
N LEU A 395 -13.58 -14.93 10.74
CA LEU A 395 -14.65 -15.63 11.48
C LEU A 395 -15.79 -14.67 11.86
N TYR A 396 -15.46 -13.45 12.31
CA TYR A 396 -16.44 -12.45 12.67
C TYR A 396 -17.30 -12.02 11.47
N ILE A 397 -16.67 -11.67 10.35
CA ILE A 397 -17.41 -11.19 9.17
C ILE A 397 -18.26 -12.30 8.54
N LEU A 398 -17.78 -13.53 8.52
CA LEU A 398 -18.56 -14.66 8.04
C LEU A 398 -19.78 -14.93 8.94
N TRP A 399 -19.60 -14.83 10.25
CA TRP A 399 -20.70 -15.02 11.19
C TRP A 399 -21.72 -13.88 11.12
N ILE A 400 -21.28 -12.61 11.25
CA ILE A 400 -22.16 -11.45 11.25
C ILE A 400 -22.80 -11.20 9.87
N GLY A 401 -22.03 -11.33 8.78
CA GLY A 401 -22.53 -11.06 7.43
C GLY A 401 -23.34 -12.22 6.85
N MET A 402 -22.90 -13.47 7.03
CA MET A 402 -23.53 -14.62 6.35
C MET A 402 -24.57 -15.34 7.22
N VAL A 403 -24.34 -15.46 8.54
CA VAL A 403 -25.23 -16.20 9.45
C VAL A 403 -26.28 -15.25 10.03
N VAL A 404 -25.84 -14.13 10.67
CA VAL A 404 -26.74 -13.17 11.32
C VAL A 404 -27.40 -12.25 10.28
N LYS A 405 -26.75 -11.98 9.15
CA LYS A 405 -27.20 -11.04 8.12
C LYS A 405 -27.46 -9.66 8.68
N ALA A 406 -26.53 -9.17 9.48
CA ALA A 406 -26.63 -7.88 10.14
C ALA A 406 -26.48 -6.71 9.12
N PRO A 407 -26.97 -5.51 9.45
CA PRO A 407 -26.77 -4.31 8.62
C PRO A 407 -25.29 -4.03 8.34
N VAL A 408 -25.00 -3.36 7.23
CA VAL A 408 -23.63 -3.02 6.79
C VAL A 408 -22.83 -2.28 7.87
N SER A 409 -23.47 -1.39 8.61
CA SER A 409 -22.85 -0.66 9.72
C SER A 409 -22.32 -1.60 10.81
N VAL A 410 -23.06 -2.68 11.11
CA VAL A 410 -22.63 -3.70 12.07
C VAL A 410 -21.51 -4.54 11.46
N CYS A 411 -21.54 -4.84 10.16
CA CYS A 411 -20.43 -5.53 9.48
C CYS A 411 -19.13 -4.72 9.56
N PHE A 412 -19.18 -3.41 9.39
CA PHE A 412 -18.02 -2.52 9.55
C PHE A 412 -17.46 -2.44 10.98
N SER A 413 -18.22 -2.86 12.00
CA SER A 413 -17.70 -2.93 13.37
C SER A 413 -16.52 -3.88 13.52
N ILE A 414 -16.31 -4.79 12.57
CA ILE A 414 -15.12 -5.63 12.51
C ILE A 414 -13.84 -4.82 12.43
N GLU A 415 -13.85 -3.68 11.76
CA GLU A 415 -12.66 -2.79 11.67
C GLU A 415 -12.29 -2.25 13.07
N VAL A 416 -13.28 -1.92 13.89
CA VAL A 416 -13.08 -1.47 15.29
C VAL A 416 -12.42 -2.61 16.09
N VAL A 417 -12.96 -3.82 15.97
CA VAL A 417 -12.44 -5.01 16.66
C VAL A 417 -11.03 -5.35 16.17
N TYR A 418 -10.82 -5.37 14.86
CA TYR A 418 -9.53 -5.66 14.24
C TYR A 418 -8.43 -4.72 14.74
N TYR A 419 -8.64 -3.40 14.63
CA TYR A 419 -7.63 -2.45 15.07
C TYR A 419 -7.44 -2.43 16.59
N SER A 420 -8.48 -2.74 17.36
CA SER A 420 -8.37 -2.88 18.82
C SER A 420 -7.52 -4.09 19.20
N LEU A 421 -7.73 -5.24 18.58
CA LEU A 421 -6.93 -6.46 18.78
C LEU A 421 -5.49 -6.25 18.31
N LEU A 422 -5.31 -5.61 17.15
CA LEU A 422 -3.99 -5.31 16.60
C LEU A 422 -3.21 -4.37 17.54
N LEU A 423 -3.85 -3.34 18.08
CA LEU A 423 -3.25 -2.42 19.03
C LEU A 423 -2.86 -3.14 20.33
N LEU A 424 -3.80 -3.88 20.91
CA LEU A 424 -3.58 -4.59 22.17
C LEU A 424 -2.42 -5.58 22.05
N SER A 425 -2.43 -6.43 21.02
CA SER A 425 -1.39 -7.43 20.77
C SER A 425 -0.02 -6.79 20.53
N SER A 426 0.01 -5.69 19.75
CA SER A 426 1.23 -4.95 19.44
C SER A 426 1.84 -4.30 20.69
N VAL A 427 1.01 -3.67 21.51
CA VAL A 427 1.47 -3.05 22.78
C VAL A 427 1.99 -4.10 23.76
N ILE A 428 1.30 -5.23 23.89
CA ILE A 428 1.73 -6.35 24.75
C ILE A 428 3.08 -6.89 24.26
N TYR A 429 3.22 -7.11 22.96
CA TYR A 429 4.45 -7.60 22.35
C TYR A 429 5.61 -6.64 22.62
N LEU A 430 5.46 -5.36 22.31
CA LEU A 430 6.53 -4.36 22.47
C LEU A 430 6.96 -4.16 23.94
N LYS A 431 6.06 -4.39 24.92
CA LYS A 431 6.36 -4.31 26.34
C LYS A 431 7.00 -5.57 26.92
N LYS A 432 6.61 -6.76 26.43
CA LYS A 432 7.00 -8.05 27.05
C LYS A 432 8.06 -8.83 26.27
N ALA A 433 8.13 -8.69 24.95
CA ALA A 433 9.05 -9.46 24.12
C ALA A 433 10.48 -8.87 24.15
N LYS A 434 11.47 -9.74 24.00
CA LYS A 434 12.91 -9.38 23.97
C LYS A 434 13.37 -9.00 22.55
N TRP A 435 12.64 -8.08 21.90
CA TRP A 435 12.97 -7.61 20.54
C TRP A 435 14.27 -6.78 20.49
N GLN A 436 14.73 -6.27 21.63
CA GLN A 436 15.91 -5.42 21.74
C GLN A 436 17.20 -6.14 21.31
N ASN A 437 17.24 -7.46 21.41
CA ASN A 437 18.41 -8.28 21.09
C ASN A 437 18.38 -8.83 19.65
N LYS A 438 17.37 -8.48 18.84
CA LYS A 438 17.24 -8.96 17.47
C LYS A 438 18.34 -8.37 16.57
N LYS A 439 19.23 -9.22 16.09
CA LYS A 439 20.23 -8.90 15.06
C LYS A 439 19.64 -9.20 13.68
N ILE A 440 19.81 -8.31 12.71
CA ILE A 440 19.35 -8.45 11.33
C ILE A 440 20.45 -8.06 10.33
#